data_f4b035cf6998a9dbdd7b5c149fc0ac1b
#
_entry.id   f4b035cf6998a9dbdd7b5c149fc0ac1b
#
_cell.length_a   1.000
_cell.length_b   1.000
_cell.length_c   1.000
_cell.angle_alpha   90.00
_cell.angle_beta   90.00
_cell.angle_gamma   90.00
#
_symmetry.space_group_name_H-M   'P 1'
#
loop_
_entity.id
_entity.type
_entity.pdbx_description
1 polymer ?
#
loop_
_entity_poly.entity_id
_entity_poly.type
_entity_poly.pdbx_seq_one_letter_code
_entity_poly.pdbx_strand_id
1 'polypeptide(L)'
;MLRRTRFRMIRFRRRLRLLSAALCLAGLATLGLAAQNGPSAAGQVSSSAVVLDRVVALVNSRIILQSEVEDEIRLSVLEPDQGGEETLTPQRALEHLISRALIEQQMRQEASESAEPPQSEVAARLSDLRRQLPACVHADCTSDAGWRAFLASHGLTAERVEAYLRYRLEILNLIEQRFRQGIHISPEETEAYYRQTLLPQYAPGKAPPPLAQVSGRIGEILLEQQVNALLDDWLKSLREQGDVEVLDPALEAASGNEKGEAQ
;
A
#
# COMPACT_ATOMS: atom_id res chain seq x y z
N MET A 1 28.91 22.92 -20.93
CA MET A 1 29.25 21.85 -21.89
C MET A 1 28.25 20.73 -21.73
N LEU A 2 27.33 20.61 -22.68
CA LEU A 2 26.27 19.61 -22.71
C LEU A 2 26.81 18.25 -23.16
N ARG A 3 26.48 17.16 -22.48
CA ARG A 3 26.52 15.82 -23.05
C ARG A 3 25.11 15.22 -23.01
N ARG A 4 24.48 15.25 -24.18
CA ARG A 4 23.27 14.48 -24.51
C ARG A 4 23.67 13.04 -24.77
N THR A 5 23.17 12.08 -24.01
CA THR A 5 23.19 10.66 -24.37
C THR A 5 21.83 10.28 -24.94
N ARG A 6 21.83 9.95 -26.22
CA ARG A 6 20.67 9.47 -26.98
C ARG A 6 20.40 8.01 -26.62
N PHE A 7 19.23 7.70 -26.13
CA PHE A 7 18.74 6.33 -26.04
C PHE A 7 18.11 5.90 -27.36
N ARG A 8 18.60 4.80 -27.87
CA ARG A 8 18.34 4.19 -29.16
C ARG A 8 17.05 3.37 -29.09
N MET A 9 16.03 3.76 -29.86
CA MET A 9 14.84 2.94 -30.13
C MET A 9 15.23 1.68 -30.88
N ILE A 10 14.88 0.54 -30.34
CA ILE A 10 14.88 -0.74 -31.07
C ILE A 10 13.45 -1.05 -31.46
N ARG A 11 13.17 -0.83 -32.75
CA ARG A 11 11.95 -1.30 -33.41
C ARG A 11 12.07 -2.78 -33.67
N PHE A 12 11.18 -3.59 -33.11
CA PHE A 12 11.04 -4.98 -33.50
C PHE A 12 9.88 -5.13 -34.49
N ARG A 13 10.25 -5.55 -35.70
CA ARG A 13 9.37 -5.67 -36.88
C ARG A 13 8.52 -6.93 -36.78
N ARG A 14 7.25 -6.75 -37.12
CA ARG A 14 6.29 -7.76 -37.55
C ARG A 14 6.89 -8.73 -38.58
N ARG A 15 6.58 -10.03 -38.42
CA ARG A 15 6.49 -10.94 -39.56
C ARG A 15 5.18 -11.72 -39.48
N LEU A 16 4.33 -11.33 -40.37
CA LEU A 16 3.13 -11.96 -40.90
C LEU A 16 3.57 -13.12 -41.81
N ARG A 17 3.01 -14.29 -41.63
CA ARG A 17 2.94 -15.30 -42.71
C ARG A 17 1.60 -16.00 -42.66
N LEU A 18 0.83 -15.72 -43.70
CA LEU A 18 -0.31 -16.46 -44.25
C LEU A 18 0.17 -17.69 -45.02
N LEU A 19 -0.72 -18.62 -45.24
CA LEU A 19 -0.85 -19.69 -46.25
C LEU A 19 -1.16 -21.02 -45.54
N SER A 20 -2.10 -21.88 -45.95
CA SER A 20 -2.92 -22.01 -47.12
C SER A 20 -3.96 -23.10 -46.88
N ALA A 21 -5.03 -22.99 -47.62
CA ALA A 21 -6.14 -23.89 -47.84
C ALA A 21 -5.80 -25.28 -48.44
N ALA A 22 -6.68 -26.26 -48.23
CA ALA A 22 -7.14 -27.32 -49.15
C ALA A 22 -8.08 -28.26 -48.35
N LEU A 23 -9.33 -28.30 -48.54
CA LEU A 23 -10.16 -28.89 -49.57
C LEU A 23 -9.90 -30.40 -49.75
N CYS A 24 -10.83 -31.28 -49.27
CA CYS A 24 -11.26 -32.49 -49.97
C CYS A 24 -12.61 -32.98 -49.53
N LEU A 25 -13.42 -33.21 -50.53
CA LEU A 25 -14.83 -33.67 -50.55
C LEU A 25 -14.97 -35.20 -50.36
N ALA A 26 -16.20 -35.55 -49.98
CA ALA A 26 -17.00 -36.68 -50.43
C ALA A 26 -16.89 -38.03 -49.67
N GLY A 27 -18.07 -38.55 -49.33
CA GLY A 27 -18.30 -39.95 -48.95
C GLY A 27 -19.67 -40.21 -48.28
N LEU A 28 -20.71 -40.30 -49.10
CA LEU A 28 -22.00 -41.01 -48.99
C LEU A 28 -22.29 -41.89 -47.75
N ALA A 29 -23.47 -41.62 -47.18
CA ALA A 29 -24.61 -42.44 -46.83
C ALA A 29 -24.41 -43.88 -46.36
N THR A 30 -24.88 -44.17 -45.13
CA THR A 30 -25.70 -45.37 -44.84
C THR A 30 -26.72 -45.06 -43.73
N LEU A 31 -28.02 -45.28 -44.03
CA LEU A 31 -29.08 -45.32 -43.03
C LEU A 31 -28.88 -46.55 -42.13
N GLY A 32 -28.87 -46.27 -40.81
CA GLY A 32 -28.98 -47.31 -39.79
C GLY A 32 -29.91 -46.80 -38.68
N LEU A 33 -31.23 -47.16 -38.78
CA LEU A 33 -32.13 -47.04 -37.64
C LEU A 33 -31.70 -48.04 -36.57
N ALA A 34 -31.18 -47.54 -35.48
CA ALA A 34 -31.07 -48.27 -34.23
C ALA A 34 -31.65 -47.37 -33.14
N ALA A 35 -32.83 -47.68 -32.71
CA ALA A 35 -33.45 -47.16 -31.52
C ALA A 35 -32.59 -47.66 -30.31
N GLN A 36 -31.81 -46.77 -29.71
CA GLN A 36 -31.16 -47.06 -28.43
C GLN A 36 -31.78 -46.13 -27.38
N ASN A 37 -32.59 -46.76 -26.52
CA ASN A 37 -32.93 -46.19 -25.22
C ASN A 37 -31.65 -46.05 -24.42
N GLY A 38 -30.98 -44.89 -24.58
CA GLY A 38 -29.89 -44.51 -23.71
C GLY A 38 -30.45 -44.02 -22.37
N PRO A 39 -29.83 -44.38 -21.25
CA PRO A 39 -30.21 -43.84 -19.95
C PRO A 39 -30.08 -42.33 -19.99
N SER A 40 -31.12 -41.63 -19.52
CA SER A 40 -31.09 -40.21 -19.27
C SER A 40 -29.79 -39.86 -18.55
N ALA A 41 -28.88 -39.20 -19.25
CA ALA A 41 -27.79 -38.51 -18.62
C ALA A 41 -28.42 -37.40 -17.76
N ALA A 42 -28.63 -37.71 -16.50
CA ALA A 42 -28.86 -36.68 -15.50
C ALA A 42 -27.71 -35.70 -15.66
N GLY A 43 -28.00 -34.52 -16.19
CA GLY A 43 -27.04 -33.46 -16.34
C GLY A 43 -26.43 -33.22 -14.98
N GLN A 44 -25.19 -33.64 -14.83
CA GLN A 44 -24.36 -33.16 -13.71
C GLN A 44 -24.25 -31.67 -13.88
N VAL A 45 -25.07 -30.92 -13.16
CA VAL A 45 -24.84 -29.51 -12.91
C VAL A 45 -23.55 -29.46 -12.08
N SER A 46 -22.42 -29.34 -12.77
CA SER A 46 -21.18 -29.00 -12.13
C SER A 46 -21.39 -27.61 -11.55
N SER A 47 -21.90 -27.54 -10.33
CA SER A 47 -21.83 -26.31 -9.56
C SER A 47 -20.35 -26.05 -9.30
N SER A 48 -19.69 -25.30 -10.20
CA SER A 48 -18.39 -24.75 -9.91
C SER A 48 -18.57 -23.87 -8.69
N ALA A 49 -17.99 -24.29 -7.57
CA ALA A 49 -17.94 -23.45 -6.37
C ALA A 49 -17.24 -22.15 -6.75
N VAL A 50 -17.93 -21.04 -6.57
CA VAL A 50 -17.35 -19.71 -6.76
C VAL A 50 -16.67 -19.36 -5.46
N VAL A 51 -15.36 -19.19 -5.49
CA VAL A 51 -14.60 -18.63 -4.37
C VAL A 51 -14.96 -17.16 -4.30
N LEU A 52 -15.65 -16.74 -3.23
CA LEU A 52 -16.06 -15.35 -3.03
C LEU A 52 -14.89 -14.48 -2.56
N ASP A 53 -14.08 -15.01 -1.63
CA ASP A 53 -12.85 -14.37 -1.14
C ASP A 53 -11.97 -15.43 -0.46
N ARG A 54 -10.73 -15.11 -0.17
CA ARG A 54 -9.78 -16.03 0.47
C ARG A 54 -9.22 -15.42 1.74
N VAL A 55 -9.18 -16.19 2.81
CA VAL A 55 -8.50 -15.83 4.04
C VAL A 55 -6.98 -15.96 3.81
N VAL A 56 -6.24 -14.89 4.04
CA VAL A 56 -4.78 -14.84 3.85
C VAL A 56 -4.02 -14.77 5.17
N ALA A 57 -4.63 -14.24 6.22
CA ALA A 57 -4.04 -14.24 7.55
C ALA A 57 -5.10 -14.20 8.66
N LEU A 58 -4.69 -14.58 9.86
CA LEU A 58 -5.44 -14.47 11.09
C LEU A 58 -4.61 -13.67 12.10
N VAL A 59 -5.21 -12.68 12.73
CA VAL A 59 -4.58 -11.83 13.75
C VAL A 59 -5.45 -11.87 15.01
N ASN A 60 -5.09 -12.72 15.98
CA ASN A 60 -5.96 -13.10 17.09
C ASN A 60 -7.32 -13.61 16.56
N SER A 61 -8.40 -12.85 16.77
CA SER A 61 -9.75 -13.18 16.26
C SER A 61 -10.12 -12.43 14.94
N ARG A 62 -9.22 -11.63 14.38
CA ARG A 62 -9.44 -10.87 13.14
C ARG A 62 -8.97 -11.68 11.94
N ILE A 63 -9.85 -11.88 10.98
CA ILE A 63 -9.55 -12.47 9.68
C ILE A 63 -9.11 -11.36 8.73
N ILE A 64 -8.03 -11.59 7.95
CA ILE A 64 -7.62 -10.72 6.85
C ILE A 64 -7.88 -11.47 5.54
N LEU A 65 -8.55 -10.80 4.61
CA LEU A 65 -8.96 -11.34 3.32
C LEU A 65 -8.02 -10.88 2.20
N GLN A 66 -7.99 -11.67 1.12
CA GLN A 66 -7.25 -11.32 -0.10
C GLN A 66 -7.72 -9.98 -0.69
N SER A 67 -9.03 -9.73 -0.69
CA SER A 67 -9.60 -8.48 -1.16
C SER A 67 -9.14 -7.27 -0.35
N GLU A 68 -8.89 -7.43 0.97
CA GLU A 68 -8.36 -6.36 1.82
C GLU A 68 -6.90 -6.03 1.42
N VAL A 69 -6.08 -7.05 1.12
CA VAL A 69 -4.70 -6.86 0.62
C VAL A 69 -4.70 -6.11 -0.71
N GLU A 70 -5.56 -6.50 -1.64
CA GLU A 70 -5.70 -5.82 -2.93
C GLU A 70 -6.19 -4.38 -2.78
N ASP A 71 -7.08 -4.12 -1.82
CA ASP A 71 -7.58 -2.78 -1.53
C ASP A 71 -6.50 -1.90 -0.90
N GLU A 72 -5.68 -2.44 -0.01
CA GLU A 72 -4.51 -1.73 0.57
C GLU A 72 -3.51 -1.34 -0.52
N ILE A 73 -3.25 -2.24 -1.49
CA ILE A 73 -2.40 -1.94 -2.65
C ILE A 73 -3.01 -0.81 -3.50
N ARG A 74 -4.34 -0.82 -3.75
CA ARG A 74 -4.99 0.27 -4.49
C ARG A 74 -4.89 1.60 -3.75
N LEU A 75 -5.03 1.59 -2.42
CA LEU A 75 -4.96 2.78 -1.59
C LEU A 75 -3.54 3.38 -1.50
N SER A 76 -2.50 2.58 -1.75
CA SER A 76 -1.11 3.07 -1.68
C SER A 76 -0.81 4.20 -2.67
N VAL A 77 -1.58 4.33 -3.76
CA VAL A 77 -1.47 5.46 -4.69
C VAL A 77 -1.73 6.82 -4.02
N LEU A 78 -2.42 6.82 -2.88
CA LEU A 78 -2.74 8.02 -2.09
C LEU A 78 -1.59 8.43 -1.14
N GLU A 79 -0.49 7.67 -1.08
CA GLU A 79 0.63 7.93 -0.19
C GLU A 79 1.75 8.67 -0.94
N PRO A 80 1.92 9.98 -0.74
CA PRO A 80 2.89 10.78 -1.49
C PRO A 80 4.35 10.43 -1.18
N ASP A 81 4.61 9.88 0.02
CA ASP A 81 5.96 9.62 0.52
C ASP A 81 6.51 8.26 0.09
N GLN A 82 5.69 7.41 -0.49
CA GLN A 82 6.12 6.17 -1.16
C GLN A 82 6.75 6.51 -2.53
N GLY A 83 7.60 7.55 -2.52
CA GLY A 83 8.17 8.24 -3.70
C GLY A 83 9.02 7.38 -4.61
N GLY A 84 8.41 6.41 -5.23
CA GLY A 84 8.98 5.60 -6.29
C GLY A 84 7.86 4.95 -7.08
N GLU A 85 8.13 4.65 -8.34
CA GLU A 85 7.28 3.85 -9.22
C GLU A 85 7.00 2.43 -8.69
N GLU A 86 7.37 2.14 -7.45
CA GLU A 86 7.22 0.81 -6.84
C GLU A 86 5.86 0.70 -6.17
N THR A 87 4.97 -0.01 -6.84
CA THR A 87 3.68 -0.43 -6.29
C THR A 87 3.90 -1.20 -4.98
N LEU A 88 3.11 -0.90 -3.95
CA LEU A 88 3.14 -1.65 -2.69
C LEU A 88 3.01 -3.14 -2.95
N THR A 89 3.96 -3.95 -2.48
CA THR A 89 3.91 -5.40 -2.67
C THR A 89 2.79 -6.03 -1.84
N PRO A 90 2.21 -7.16 -2.27
CA PRO A 90 1.18 -7.86 -1.49
C PRO A 90 1.65 -8.23 -0.07
N GLN A 91 2.92 -8.57 0.10
CA GLN A 91 3.52 -8.90 1.39
C GLN A 91 3.52 -7.66 2.31
N ARG A 92 3.99 -6.52 1.82
CA ARG A 92 3.99 -5.26 2.58
C ARG A 92 2.56 -4.80 2.89
N ALA A 93 1.63 -4.95 1.94
CA ALA A 93 0.22 -4.65 2.18
C ALA A 93 -0.35 -5.51 3.31
N LEU A 94 -0.02 -6.81 3.34
CA LEU A 94 -0.43 -7.69 4.43
C LEU A 94 0.18 -7.25 5.77
N GLU A 95 1.47 -6.89 5.81
CA GLU A 95 2.12 -6.37 7.03
C GLU A 95 1.44 -5.10 7.55
N HIS A 96 1.04 -4.18 6.67
CA HIS A 96 0.25 -3.00 7.06
C HIS A 96 -1.09 -3.40 7.68
N LEU A 97 -1.79 -4.37 7.09
CA LEU A 97 -3.08 -4.85 7.60
C LEU A 97 -2.95 -5.57 8.94
N ILE A 98 -1.89 -6.36 9.14
CA ILE A 98 -1.59 -7.02 10.43
C ILE A 98 -1.34 -5.96 11.50
N SER A 99 -0.46 -4.99 11.23
CA SER A 99 -0.16 -3.90 12.15
C SER A 99 -1.41 -3.10 12.50
N ARG A 100 -2.25 -2.78 11.51
CA ARG A 100 -3.55 -2.13 11.68
C ARG A 100 -4.46 -2.92 12.60
N ALA A 101 -4.61 -4.23 12.38
CA ALA A 101 -5.46 -5.09 13.18
C ALA A 101 -5.01 -5.13 14.66
N LEU A 102 -3.71 -5.17 14.92
CA LEU A 102 -3.14 -5.14 16.26
C LEU A 102 -3.38 -3.79 16.95
N ILE A 103 -3.16 -2.68 16.25
CA ILE A 103 -3.43 -1.33 16.78
C ILE A 103 -4.91 -1.17 17.12
N GLU A 104 -5.82 -1.54 16.22
CA GLU A 104 -7.26 -1.45 16.44
C GLU A 104 -7.72 -2.29 17.64
N GLN A 105 -7.12 -3.47 17.85
CA GLN A 105 -7.41 -4.30 19.00
C GLN A 105 -6.95 -3.65 20.30
N GLN A 106 -5.76 -3.06 20.31
CA GLN A 106 -5.23 -2.34 21.44
C GLN A 106 -6.07 -1.10 21.79
N MET A 107 -6.46 -0.32 20.79
CA MET A 107 -7.35 0.83 20.97
C MET A 107 -8.66 0.44 21.63
N ARG A 108 -9.26 -0.68 21.21
CA ARG A 108 -10.50 -1.19 21.82
C ARG A 108 -10.30 -1.69 23.27
N GLN A 109 -9.15 -2.26 23.59
CA GLN A 109 -8.84 -2.75 24.94
C GLN A 109 -8.59 -1.61 25.93
N GLU A 110 -7.91 -0.56 25.50
CA GLU A 110 -7.58 0.59 26.33
C GLU A 110 -8.80 1.49 26.59
N ALA A 111 -9.97 1.18 26.00
CA ALA A 111 -11.14 2.05 25.99
C ALA A 111 -10.74 3.50 25.66
N SER A 112 -9.69 3.65 24.87
CA SER A 112 -9.20 4.94 24.44
C SER A 112 -10.31 5.57 23.63
N GLU A 113 -10.95 6.59 24.18
CA GLU A 113 -11.81 7.50 23.43
C GLU A 113 -10.90 8.27 22.47
N SER A 114 -10.31 7.57 21.49
CA SER A 114 -9.81 8.28 20.31
C SER A 114 -11.03 8.92 19.69
N ALA A 115 -11.18 10.22 19.94
CA ALA A 115 -12.29 10.98 19.40
C ALA A 115 -12.27 10.79 17.88
N GLU A 116 -13.36 10.26 17.34
CA GLU A 116 -13.51 10.14 15.90
C GLU A 116 -13.19 11.51 15.26
N PRO A 117 -12.29 11.57 14.26
CA PRO A 117 -11.93 12.84 13.65
C PRO A 117 -13.17 13.53 13.08
N PRO A 118 -13.36 14.82 13.34
CA PRO A 118 -14.51 15.54 12.82
C PRO A 118 -14.49 15.55 11.30
N GLN A 119 -15.65 15.49 10.66
CA GLN A 119 -15.77 15.45 9.19
C GLN A 119 -15.05 16.63 8.51
N SER A 120 -14.96 17.79 9.17
CA SER A 120 -14.22 18.95 8.67
C SER A 120 -12.70 18.69 8.53
N GLU A 121 -12.13 17.91 9.42
CA GLU A 121 -10.71 17.51 9.38
C GLU A 121 -10.45 16.52 8.26
N VAL A 122 -11.31 15.52 8.11
CA VAL A 122 -11.26 14.57 6.98
C VAL A 122 -11.35 15.30 5.64
N ALA A 123 -12.29 16.26 5.52
CA ALA A 123 -12.46 17.07 4.32
C ALA A 123 -11.24 17.96 4.03
N ALA A 124 -10.65 18.57 5.05
CA ALA A 124 -9.42 19.35 4.92
C ALA A 124 -8.27 18.47 4.44
N ARG A 125 -8.08 17.29 5.06
CA ARG A 125 -7.05 16.33 4.64
C ARG A 125 -7.24 15.84 3.21
N LEU A 126 -8.49 15.56 2.80
CA LEU A 126 -8.81 15.21 1.41
C LEU A 126 -8.44 16.34 0.44
N SER A 127 -8.76 17.58 0.81
CA SER A 127 -8.40 18.75 -0.01
C SER A 127 -6.89 18.91 -0.17
N ASP A 128 -6.12 18.71 0.90
CA ASP A 128 -4.66 18.74 0.87
C ASP A 128 -4.09 17.62 0.00
N LEU A 129 -4.59 16.40 0.17
CA LEU A 129 -4.21 15.25 -0.62
C LEU A 129 -4.39 15.53 -2.13
N ARG A 130 -5.57 16.00 -2.54
CA ARG A 130 -5.89 16.33 -3.94
C ARG A 130 -4.95 17.36 -4.56
N ARG A 131 -4.37 18.27 -3.74
CA ARG A 131 -3.41 19.28 -4.19
C ARG A 131 -1.97 18.78 -4.26
N GLN A 132 -1.60 17.83 -3.39
CA GLN A 132 -0.20 17.43 -3.19
C GLN A 132 0.15 16.11 -3.82
N LEU A 133 -0.84 15.31 -4.23
CA LEU A 133 -0.62 13.95 -4.72
C LEU A 133 0.19 13.95 -6.03
N PRO A 134 1.40 13.37 -6.08
CA PRO A 134 2.23 13.34 -7.28
C PRO A 134 1.55 12.64 -8.46
N ALA A 135 0.76 11.61 -8.19
CA ALA A 135 -0.01 10.88 -9.21
C ALA A 135 -1.05 11.77 -9.94
N CYS A 136 -1.40 12.92 -9.35
CA CYS A 136 -2.31 13.89 -9.94
C CYS A 136 -1.64 14.92 -10.89
N VAL A 137 -0.34 14.84 -11.12
CA VAL A 137 0.38 15.79 -12.01
C VAL A 137 -0.22 15.83 -13.41
N HIS A 138 -0.77 14.72 -13.88
CA HIS A 138 -1.39 14.60 -15.20
C HIS A 138 -2.93 14.55 -15.17
N ALA A 139 -3.52 14.62 -13.99
CA ALA A 139 -4.96 14.62 -13.77
C ALA A 139 -5.32 15.86 -12.95
N ASP A 140 -6.33 16.62 -13.36
CA ASP A 140 -6.82 17.76 -12.57
C ASP A 140 -7.60 17.28 -11.33
N CYS A 141 -6.87 16.72 -10.34
CA CYS A 141 -7.47 16.22 -9.10
C CYS A 141 -8.07 17.32 -8.21
N THR A 142 -7.81 18.58 -8.51
CA THR A 142 -8.41 19.70 -7.79
C THR A 142 -9.87 19.89 -8.18
N SER A 143 -10.25 19.55 -9.42
CA SER A 143 -11.64 19.51 -9.85
C SER A 143 -12.31 18.20 -9.44
N ASP A 144 -13.64 18.24 -9.20
CA ASP A 144 -14.41 17.05 -8.82
C ASP A 144 -14.52 16.03 -9.97
N ALA A 145 -14.49 16.51 -11.21
CA ALA A 145 -14.52 15.63 -12.38
C ALA A 145 -13.18 14.88 -12.53
N GLY A 146 -12.06 15.59 -12.41
CA GLY A 146 -10.73 15.00 -12.48
C GLY A 146 -10.46 14.04 -11.32
N TRP A 147 -10.88 14.43 -10.09
CA TRP A 147 -10.77 13.54 -8.93
C TRP A 147 -11.54 12.23 -9.13
N ARG A 148 -12.81 12.30 -9.57
CA ARG A 148 -13.60 11.08 -9.84
C ARG A 148 -12.96 10.21 -10.93
N ALA A 149 -12.43 10.81 -11.99
CA ALA A 149 -11.72 10.08 -13.04
C ALA A 149 -10.45 9.40 -12.51
N PHE A 150 -9.68 10.10 -11.67
CA PHE A 150 -8.50 9.56 -10.99
C PHE A 150 -8.88 8.34 -10.11
N LEU A 151 -9.89 8.47 -9.25
CA LEU A 151 -10.34 7.36 -8.40
C LEU A 151 -10.78 6.16 -9.23
N ALA A 152 -11.60 6.38 -10.26
CA ALA A 152 -12.08 5.32 -11.14
C ALA A 152 -10.94 4.58 -11.86
N SER A 153 -9.89 5.29 -12.29
CA SER A 153 -8.73 4.67 -12.94
C SER A 153 -7.91 3.77 -12.01
N HIS A 154 -8.02 3.97 -10.67
CA HIS A 154 -7.36 3.15 -9.65
C HIS A 154 -8.31 2.18 -8.95
N GLY A 155 -9.56 2.06 -9.42
CA GLY A 155 -10.56 1.18 -8.80
C GLY A 155 -10.97 1.61 -7.39
N LEU A 156 -10.87 2.92 -7.09
CA LEU A 156 -11.24 3.50 -5.79
C LEU A 156 -12.59 4.23 -5.87
N THR A 157 -13.27 4.34 -4.74
CA THR A 157 -14.45 5.19 -4.56
C THR A 157 -14.18 6.32 -3.58
N ALA A 158 -14.97 7.38 -3.66
CA ALA A 158 -14.84 8.53 -2.75
C ALA A 158 -15.04 8.10 -1.29
N GLU A 159 -16.05 7.26 -1.04
CA GLU A 159 -16.38 6.74 0.29
C GLU A 159 -15.22 5.92 0.87
N ARG A 160 -14.56 5.11 0.03
CA ARG A 160 -13.43 4.30 0.46
C ARG A 160 -12.24 5.16 0.83
N VAL A 161 -11.97 6.22 0.06
CA VAL A 161 -10.90 7.17 0.36
C VAL A 161 -11.19 7.97 1.62
N GLU A 162 -12.43 8.43 1.83
CA GLU A 162 -12.80 9.11 3.07
C GLU A 162 -12.66 8.21 4.30
N ALA A 163 -13.08 6.94 4.21
CA ALA A 163 -12.91 5.96 5.29
C ALA A 163 -11.41 5.73 5.59
N TYR A 164 -10.59 5.63 4.55
CA TYR A 164 -9.14 5.51 4.68
C TYR A 164 -8.51 6.73 5.37
N LEU A 165 -8.87 7.94 4.95
CA LEU A 165 -8.35 9.18 5.56
C LEU A 165 -8.80 9.34 7.01
N ARG A 166 -10.07 9.02 7.33
CA ARG A 166 -10.57 9.03 8.70
C ARG A 166 -9.77 8.09 9.58
N TYR A 167 -9.60 6.85 9.16
CA TYR A 167 -8.79 5.89 9.89
C TYR A 167 -7.35 6.38 10.11
N ARG A 168 -6.70 6.94 9.07
CA ARG A 168 -5.35 7.50 9.22
C ARG A 168 -5.28 8.63 10.24
N LEU A 169 -6.28 9.51 10.27
CA LEU A 169 -6.35 10.57 11.27
C LEU A 169 -6.54 10.01 12.69
N GLU A 170 -7.37 8.97 12.86
CA GLU A 170 -7.51 8.28 14.15
C GLU A 170 -6.17 7.73 14.66
N ILE A 171 -5.41 7.06 13.78
CA ILE A 171 -4.07 6.55 14.12
C ILE A 171 -3.09 7.68 14.43
N LEU A 172 -3.09 8.76 13.66
CA LEU A 172 -2.22 9.91 13.92
C LEU A 172 -2.55 10.55 15.28
N ASN A 173 -3.84 10.70 15.63
CA ASN A 173 -4.27 11.21 16.91
C ASN A 173 -3.83 10.28 18.07
N LEU A 174 -3.92 8.96 17.88
CA LEU A 174 -3.43 8.00 18.86
C LEU A 174 -1.91 8.14 19.06
N ILE A 175 -1.14 8.22 17.97
CA ILE A 175 0.32 8.39 18.02
C ILE A 175 0.70 9.69 18.73
N GLU A 176 0.02 10.79 18.40
CA GLU A 176 0.22 12.09 19.04
C GLU A 176 0.00 12.00 20.54
N GLN A 177 -1.13 11.43 20.97
CA GLN A 177 -1.48 11.31 22.38
C GLN A 177 -0.56 10.35 23.15
N ARG A 178 -0.18 9.22 22.52
CA ARG A 178 0.57 8.17 23.20
C ARG A 178 2.06 8.46 23.30
N PHE A 179 2.64 9.01 22.26
CA PHE A 179 4.10 9.13 22.14
C PHE A 179 4.60 10.56 22.16
N ARG A 180 4.03 11.44 21.32
CA ARG A 180 4.59 12.76 21.07
C ARG A 180 4.57 13.68 22.29
N GLN A 181 3.51 13.63 23.10
CA GLN A 181 3.35 14.54 24.25
C GLN A 181 4.41 14.33 25.35
N GLY A 182 5.04 13.17 25.43
CA GLY A 182 6.08 12.83 26.41
C GLY A 182 7.51 13.13 25.95
N ILE A 183 7.71 13.52 24.70
CA ILE A 183 9.06 13.72 24.11
C ILE A 183 9.46 15.18 24.18
N HIS A 184 10.65 15.44 24.70
CA HIS A 184 11.29 16.75 24.72
C HIS A 184 12.66 16.66 24.08
N ILE A 185 12.87 17.39 22.99
CA ILE A 185 14.17 17.50 22.33
C ILE A 185 14.98 18.59 23.01
N SER A 186 16.12 18.22 23.57
CA SER A 186 17.02 19.16 24.24
C SER A 186 17.83 20.01 23.24
N PRO A 187 18.33 21.19 23.68
CA PRO A 187 19.25 21.98 22.86
C PRO A 187 20.54 21.21 22.52
N GLU A 188 20.99 20.33 23.41
CA GLU A 188 22.20 19.53 23.25
C GLU A 188 22.02 18.48 22.15
N GLU A 189 20.85 17.82 22.07
CA GLU A 189 20.51 16.88 20.99
C GLU A 189 20.44 17.61 19.65
N THR A 190 19.82 18.78 19.63
CA THR A 190 19.74 19.62 18.43
C THR A 190 21.13 20.03 17.93
N GLU A 191 22.02 20.42 18.82
CA GLU A 191 23.41 20.77 18.49
C GLU A 191 24.20 19.55 18.02
N ALA A 192 24.03 18.41 18.68
CA ALA A 192 24.67 17.15 18.29
C ALA A 192 24.26 16.73 16.88
N TYR A 193 22.98 16.76 16.57
CA TYR A 193 22.47 16.47 15.22
C TYR A 193 23.04 17.44 14.18
N TYR A 194 23.05 18.74 14.48
CA TYR A 194 23.63 19.75 13.61
C TYR A 194 25.09 19.45 13.27
N ARG A 195 25.91 19.14 14.28
CA ARG A 195 27.35 18.90 14.10
C ARG A 195 27.65 17.54 13.44
N GLN A 196 26.94 16.49 13.84
CA GLN A 196 27.26 15.12 13.45
C GLN A 196 26.56 14.69 12.17
N THR A 197 25.35 15.22 11.90
CA THR A 197 24.52 14.78 10.78
C THR A 197 24.42 15.84 9.69
N LEU A 198 24.13 17.11 10.06
CA LEU A 198 23.87 18.13 9.06
C LEU A 198 25.16 18.70 8.45
N LEU A 199 26.13 19.09 9.28
CA LEU A 199 27.38 19.69 8.79
C LEU A 199 28.17 18.82 7.81
N PRO A 200 28.31 17.49 8.01
CA PRO A 200 29.03 16.63 7.08
C PRO A 200 28.40 16.52 5.67
N GLN A 201 27.11 16.87 5.53
CA GLN A 201 26.42 16.84 4.23
C GLN A 201 26.75 18.05 3.34
N TYR A 202 27.37 19.07 3.89
CA TYR A 202 27.76 20.25 3.13
C TYR A 202 29.12 20.05 2.46
N ALA A 203 29.15 20.27 1.14
CA ALA A 203 30.37 20.18 0.37
C ALA A 203 31.40 21.24 0.82
N PRO A 204 32.70 20.95 0.71
CA PRO A 204 33.74 21.92 0.98
C PRO A 204 33.52 23.23 0.20
N GLY A 205 33.52 24.38 0.92
CA GLY A 205 33.30 25.69 0.32
C GLY A 205 31.85 26.18 0.27
N LYS A 206 30.86 25.36 0.67
CA LYS A 206 29.47 25.84 0.91
C LYS A 206 29.29 26.09 2.41
N ALA A 207 28.95 27.34 2.76
CA ALA A 207 28.63 27.66 4.14
C ALA A 207 27.32 27.02 4.57
N PRO A 208 27.29 26.18 5.62
CA PRO A 208 26.04 25.65 6.15
C PRO A 208 25.21 26.78 6.79
N PRO A 209 23.89 26.65 6.87
CA PRO A 209 23.05 27.61 7.60
C PRO A 209 23.45 27.58 9.09
N PRO A 210 23.43 28.72 9.78
CA PRO A 210 23.73 28.75 11.21
C PRO A 210 22.69 27.97 12.00
N LEU A 211 23.11 27.31 13.10
CA LEU A 211 22.24 26.48 13.94
C LEU A 211 20.92 27.19 14.32
N ALA A 212 21.01 28.48 14.66
CA ALA A 212 19.84 29.27 15.06
C ALA A 212 18.73 29.31 13.99
N GLN A 213 19.07 29.18 12.72
CA GLN A 213 18.08 29.18 11.63
C GLN A 213 17.44 27.81 11.40
N VAL A 214 18.11 26.74 11.77
CA VAL A 214 17.68 25.36 11.49
C VAL A 214 17.30 24.58 12.74
N SER A 215 17.53 25.13 13.95
CA SER A 215 17.27 24.44 15.22
C SER A 215 15.82 23.95 15.35
N GLY A 216 14.84 24.76 14.97
CA GLY A 216 13.43 24.35 14.99
C GLY A 216 13.16 23.14 14.08
N ARG A 217 13.70 23.19 12.85
CA ARG A 217 13.56 22.06 11.91
C ARG A 217 14.28 20.81 12.36
N ILE A 218 15.47 20.95 12.96
CA ILE A 218 16.19 19.82 13.56
C ILE A 218 15.38 19.22 14.70
N GLY A 219 14.81 20.06 15.57
CA GLY A 219 13.94 19.60 16.66
C GLY A 219 12.75 18.79 16.16
N GLU A 220 12.08 19.23 15.08
CA GLU A 220 11.00 18.47 14.43
C GLU A 220 11.49 17.11 13.91
N ILE A 221 12.63 17.07 13.23
CA ILE A 221 13.21 15.82 12.71
C ILE A 221 13.53 14.85 13.85
N LEU A 222 14.17 15.33 14.92
CA LEU A 222 14.51 14.50 16.07
C LEU A 222 13.25 13.98 16.79
N LEU A 223 12.25 14.84 16.95
CA LEU A 223 10.97 14.45 17.53
C LEU A 223 10.30 13.33 16.69
N GLU A 224 10.26 13.50 15.37
CA GLU A 224 9.71 12.49 14.46
C GLU A 224 10.49 11.17 14.54
N GLN A 225 11.81 11.22 14.58
CA GLN A 225 12.65 10.01 14.75
C GLN A 225 12.38 9.30 16.08
N GLN A 226 12.23 10.02 17.18
CA GLN A 226 11.91 9.43 18.48
C GLN A 226 10.49 8.84 18.51
N VAL A 227 9.50 9.53 17.93
CA VAL A 227 8.13 9.01 17.79
C VAL A 227 8.13 7.73 16.98
N ASN A 228 8.82 7.70 15.84
CA ASN A 228 8.90 6.52 14.98
C ASN A 228 9.56 5.34 15.71
N ALA A 229 10.67 5.56 16.43
CA ALA A 229 11.33 4.52 17.21
C ALA A 229 10.40 3.92 18.29
N LEU A 230 9.67 4.77 19.02
CA LEU A 230 8.71 4.32 20.04
C LEU A 230 7.52 3.57 19.41
N LEU A 231 7.05 4.01 18.24
CA LEU A 231 6.00 3.34 17.48
C LEU A 231 6.45 1.96 17.01
N ASP A 232 7.65 1.85 16.46
CA ASP A 232 8.23 0.59 16.00
C ASP A 232 8.39 -0.42 17.15
N ASP A 233 8.93 0.01 18.29
CA ASP A 233 9.05 -0.82 19.50
C ASP A 233 7.68 -1.27 20.01
N TRP A 234 6.69 -0.38 19.98
CA TRP A 234 5.34 -0.73 20.39
C TRP A 234 4.68 -1.73 19.44
N LEU A 235 4.78 -1.51 18.12
CA LEU A 235 4.25 -2.44 17.11
C LEU A 235 4.90 -3.83 17.23
N LYS A 236 6.20 -3.86 17.46
CA LYS A 236 6.93 -5.10 17.71
C LYS A 236 6.37 -5.80 18.97
N SER A 237 6.17 -5.07 20.06
CA SER A 237 5.57 -5.62 21.29
C SER A 237 4.15 -6.15 21.08
N LEU A 238 3.31 -5.43 20.31
CA LEU A 238 1.97 -5.90 19.96
C LEU A 238 2.01 -7.19 19.14
N ARG A 239 2.95 -7.29 18.21
CA ARG A 239 3.13 -8.48 17.37
C ARG A 239 3.63 -9.69 18.18
N GLU A 240 4.53 -9.47 19.13
CA GLU A 240 5.03 -10.53 20.04
C GLU A 240 3.95 -11.04 21.00
N GLN A 241 2.98 -10.20 21.38
CA GLN A 241 1.88 -10.55 22.27
C GLN A 241 0.67 -11.11 21.51
N GLY A 242 0.55 -10.78 20.22
CA GLY A 242 -0.54 -11.24 19.37
C GLY A 242 -0.29 -12.62 18.78
N ASP A 243 -1.38 -13.33 18.49
CA ASP A 243 -1.35 -14.56 17.70
C ASP A 243 -1.55 -14.18 16.23
N VAL A 244 -0.48 -14.25 15.44
CA VAL A 244 -0.47 -13.86 14.01
C VAL A 244 -0.08 -15.07 13.19
N GLU A 245 -1.02 -15.54 12.38
CA GLU A 245 -0.85 -16.68 11.47
C GLU A 245 -1.08 -16.23 10.03
N VAL A 246 -0.05 -16.34 9.18
CA VAL A 246 -0.16 -16.12 7.73
C VAL A 246 -0.51 -17.45 7.08
N LEU A 247 -1.67 -17.51 6.43
CA LEU A 247 -2.22 -18.73 5.83
C LEU A 247 -1.85 -18.90 4.36
N ASP A 248 -1.47 -17.81 3.69
CA ASP A 248 -1.01 -17.85 2.30
C ASP A 248 0.51 -17.93 2.22
N PRO A 249 1.10 -19.08 1.81
CA PRO A 249 2.56 -19.24 1.75
C PRO A 249 3.25 -18.24 0.82
N ALA A 250 2.55 -17.72 -0.20
CA ALA A 250 3.09 -16.72 -1.11
C ALA A 250 3.31 -15.34 -0.42
N LEU A 251 2.58 -15.09 0.67
CA LEU A 251 2.69 -13.88 1.46
C LEU A 251 3.63 -14.04 2.67
N GLU A 252 3.89 -15.29 3.10
CA GLU A 252 4.78 -15.60 4.22
C GLU A 252 6.27 -15.42 3.87
N ALA A 253 6.66 -15.68 2.62
CA ALA A 253 8.05 -15.77 2.18
C ALA A 253 8.86 -14.46 2.30
N ALA A 254 8.23 -13.32 2.46
CA ALA A 254 8.91 -12.03 2.62
C ALA A 254 9.28 -11.69 4.07
N SER A 255 8.57 -12.24 5.05
CA SER A 255 8.81 -11.97 6.49
C SER A 255 10.10 -12.62 7.02
N GLY A 256 10.67 -13.56 6.29
CA GLY A 256 11.87 -14.32 6.69
C GLY A 256 13.21 -13.71 6.27
N ASN A 257 13.22 -12.78 5.32
CA ASN A 257 14.47 -12.33 4.68
C ASN A 257 15.13 -11.11 5.34
N GLU A 258 14.42 -10.40 6.23
CA GLU A 258 15.00 -9.26 6.96
C GLU A 258 15.95 -9.66 8.13
N LYS A 259 16.04 -10.95 8.46
CA LYS A 259 16.96 -11.45 9.49
C LYS A 259 18.37 -11.77 8.97
N GLY A 260 18.64 -11.60 7.67
CA GLY A 260 19.88 -12.05 7.00
C GLY A 260 20.90 -10.99 6.63
N GLU A 261 20.58 -9.71 6.67
CA GLU A 261 21.50 -8.67 6.16
C GLU A 261 22.07 -7.70 7.21
N ALA A 262 22.01 -8.05 8.49
CA ALA A 262 22.72 -7.34 9.57
C ALA A 262 23.83 -8.22 10.14
N GLN A 263 24.89 -8.48 9.35
CA GLN A 263 26.21 -8.95 9.81
C GLN A 263 27.29 -8.15 9.14
#